data_58fa801aa2fa689c50458b919518b0d9
#
_entry.id   58fa801aa2fa689c50458b919518b0d9
#
_cell.length_a   1.000
_cell.length_b   1.000
_cell.length_c   1.000
_cell.angle_alpha   90.00
_cell.angle_beta   90.00
_cell.angle_gamma   90.00
#
_symmetry.space_group_name_H-M   'P 1'
#
loop_
_entity.id
_entity.type
_entity.pdbx_description
1 polymer ?
#
loop_
_entity_poly.entity_id
_entity_poly.type
_entity_poly.pdbx_seq_one_letter_code
_entity_poly.pdbx_strand_id
1 'polypeptide(L)'
;MNQHISLRALAIIILLVAGMASAETPNRVTILYDSFGKSPSLTMDWGFAALVEYGGKRILFDTGNNARIFEHNVKAAGVDLQNIDFVIISHRHADHTSGITYVLTVNPKVPIYVPDEPWGLFACGVKNDFYRKDPSLPSEMRYYGGHPPEILEAGTPWPGATFIPVSQRTEVAPGIFILSGVSTSPGTLELKELSLAIKGPQGVILIVGCSHPGVEHILQEATAIDPHINILFGGLHQIQKPDTEVERIAAVLRDQYKLERVAPGHCTGEPEFAALKRVFGDHYVYAGVGSVVDLPAATSARTASRGP
;
A
#
# COMPACT_ATOMS: atom_id res chain seq x y z
N MET A 1 -25.82 66.54 52.74
CA MET A 1 -25.55 65.12 52.97
C MET A 1 -25.88 64.39 51.68
N ASN A 2 -24.91 64.18 50.84
CA ASN A 2 -25.03 63.50 49.55
C ASN A 2 -24.37 62.11 49.63
N GLN A 3 -25.15 61.07 49.48
CA GLN A 3 -24.65 59.70 49.40
C GLN A 3 -24.43 59.38 47.91
N HIS A 4 -23.17 59.16 47.54
CA HIS A 4 -22.80 58.60 46.23
C HIS A 4 -22.92 57.07 46.26
N ILE A 5 -23.86 56.52 45.48
CA ILE A 5 -23.97 55.10 45.19
C ILE A 5 -23.06 54.79 44.03
N SER A 6 -21.98 54.02 44.29
CA SER A 6 -21.07 53.54 43.29
C SER A 6 -21.61 52.23 42.68
N LEU A 7 -22.03 52.25 41.40
CA LEU A 7 -22.35 51.06 40.62
C LEU A 7 -21.05 50.38 40.15
N ARG A 8 -20.76 49.20 40.71
CA ARG A 8 -19.69 48.32 40.15
C ARG A 8 -20.30 47.50 39.01
N ALA A 9 -19.91 47.76 37.80
CA ALA A 9 -20.25 46.95 36.64
C ALA A 9 -19.43 45.64 36.65
N LEU A 10 -20.12 44.53 36.78
CA LEU A 10 -19.53 43.16 36.71
C LEU A 10 -19.48 42.74 35.23
N ALA A 11 -18.28 42.79 34.65
CA ALA A 11 -18.06 42.31 33.28
C ALA A 11 -17.96 40.77 33.31
N ILE A 12 -18.98 40.10 32.75
CA ILE A 12 -18.99 38.66 32.53
C ILE A 12 -18.24 38.40 31.22
N ILE A 13 -17.01 37.87 31.29
CA ILE A 13 -16.26 37.36 30.16
C ILE A 13 -16.79 35.96 29.84
N ILE A 14 -17.62 35.85 28.80
CA ILE A 14 -18.02 34.56 28.23
C ILE A 14 -16.87 34.07 27.35
N LEU A 15 -16.07 33.11 27.86
CA LEU A 15 -15.13 32.36 27.05
C LEU A 15 -15.92 31.43 26.11
N LEU A 16 -16.04 31.83 24.84
CA LEU A 16 -16.44 30.93 23.78
C LEU A 16 -15.29 29.92 23.53
N VAL A 17 -15.35 28.75 24.13
CA VAL A 17 -14.57 27.59 23.72
C VAL A 17 -15.17 27.10 22.42
N ALA A 18 -14.67 27.63 21.31
CA ALA A 18 -14.92 27.02 19.99
C ALA A 18 -14.26 25.64 20.00
N GLY A 19 -15.06 24.61 20.23
CA GLY A 19 -14.65 23.23 20.02
C GLY A 19 -14.24 23.11 18.57
N MET A 20 -12.93 23.01 18.29
CA MET A 20 -12.42 22.54 17.00
C MET A 20 -12.92 21.11 16.86
N ALA A 21 -14.03 20.91 16.14
CA ALA A 21 -14.38 19.60 15.65
C ALA A 21 -13.17 19.12 14.81
N SER A 22 -12.45 18.16 15.34
CA SER A 22 -11.43 17.44 14.57
C SER A 22 -12.17 16.85 13.37
N ALA A 23 -11.87 17.34 12.16
CA ALA A 23 -12.42 16.74 10.95
C ALA A 23 -12.01 15.26 11.01
N GLU A 24 -13.00 14.35 11.02
CA GLU A 24 -12.73 12.93 10.96
C GLU A 24 -11.87 12.66 9.73
N THR A 25 -10.75 11.99 9.95
CA THR A 25 -9.87 11.59 8.84
C THR A 25 -10.67 10.67 7.93
N PRO A 26 -10.74 10.92 6.62
CA PRO A 26 -11.55 10.10 5.72
C PRO A 26 -11.02 8.65 5.70
N ASN A 27 -11.94 7.69 5.53
CA ASN A 27 -11.59 6.32 5.25
C ASN A 27 -11.88 6.07 3.77
N ARG A 28 -10.83 6.02 2.93
CA ARG A 28 -10.99 5.90 1.48
C ARG A 28 -9.70 5.43 0.81
N VAL A 29 -9.85 4.93 -0.42
CA VAL A 29 -8.76 4.67 -1.35
C VAL A 29 -8.88 5.63 -2.53
N THR A 30 -7.80 6.35 -2.85
CA THR A 30 -7.68 7.21 -4.02
C THR A 30 -6.67 6.60 -4.99
N ILE A 31 -7.09 6.28 -6.21
CA ILE A 31 -6.21 5.73 -7.24
C ILE A 31 -5.45 6.87 -7.91
N LEU A 32 -4.13 6.89 -7.73
CA LEU A 32 -3.23 7.93 -8.22
C LEU A 32 -2.56 7.57 -9.55
N TYR A 33 -2.48 6.29 -9.87
CA TYR A 33 -1.81 5.79 -11.08
C TYR A 33 -2.45 4.50 -11.55
N ASP A 34 -2.88 4.48 -12.79
CA ASP A 34 -3.38 3.29 -13.50
C ASP A 34 -3.41 3.58 -15.01
N SER A 35 -3.50 2.51 -15.82
CA SER A 35 -3.56 2.59 -17.28
C SER A 35 -4.94 2.92 -17.84
N PHE A 36 -5.96 3.05 -16.99
CA PHE A 36 -7.31 3.48 -17.35
C PHE A 36 -7.88 4.44 -16.33
N GLY A 37 -8.83 5.29 -16.75
CA GLY A 37 -9.45 6.28 -15.85
C GLY A 37 -10.44 7.19 -16.57
N LYS A 38 -11.15 7.99 -15.79
CA LYS A 38 -12.16 8.95 -16.30
C LYS A 38 -11.78 10.40 -16.01
N SER A 39 -10.76 10.62 -15.17
CA SER A 39 -10.40 11.99 -14.79
C SER A 39 -9.65 12.69 -15.93
N PRO A 40 -10.14 13.84 -16.42
CA PRO A 40 -9.45 14.59 -17.46
C PRO A 40 -8.19 15.31 -16.98
N SER A 41 -8.00 15.44 -15.66
CA SER A 41 -6.87 16.13 -15.04
C SER A 41 -5.71 15.19 -14.68
N LEU A 42 -5.91 13.88 -14.77
CA LEU A 42 -4.93 12.86 -14.43
C LEU A 42 -4.46 12.13 -15.69
N THR A 43 -3.18 11.80 -15.72
CA THR A 43 -2.57 11.10 -16.84
C THR A 43 -2.59 9.61 -16.58
N MET A 44 -3.11 8.84 -17.55
CA MET A 44 -3.06 7.37 -17.55
C MET A 44 -1.67 6.91 -18.02
N ASP A 45 -1.12 5.91 -17.37
CA ASP A 45 0.10 5.23 -17.79
C ASP A 45 0.13 3.83 -17.18
N TRP A 46 0.94 2.93 -17.74
CA TRP A 46 1.09 1.58 -17.21
C TRP A 46 1.76 1.59 -15.84
N GLY A 47 1.13 0.99 -14.84
CA GLY A 47 1.61 0.94 -13.46
C GLY A 47 0.50 1.13 -12.44
N PHE A 48 0.84 1.11 -11.16
CA PHE A 48 -0.13 1.28 -10.08
C PHE A 48 0.37 2.21 -8.98
N ALA A 49 -0.52 3.03 -8.44
CA ALA A 49 -0.32 3.71 -7.17
C ALA A 49 -1.68 4.09 -6.54
N ALA A 50 -1.79 3.94 -5.23
CA ALA A 50 -2.98 4.31 -4.48
C ALA A 50 -2.62 5.01 -3.16
N LEU A 51 -3.37 6.06 -2.81
CA LEU A 51 -3.38 6.60 -1.45
C LEU A 51 -4.50 5.93 -0.66
N VAL A 52 -4.15 5.30 0.44
CA VAL A 52 -5.09 4.69 1.37
C VAL A 52 -5.13 5.54 2.64
N GLU A 53 -6.29 6.10 2.93
CA GLU A 53 -6.56 6.86 4.15
C GLU A 53 -7.51 6.00 5.01
N TYR A 54 -7.05 5.57 6.18
CA TYR A 54 -7.86 4.70 7.05
C TYR A 54 -7.44 4.81 8.52
N GLY A 55 -8.41 5.00 9.41
CA GLY A 55 -8.16 5.04 10.86
C GLY A 55 -7.16 6.12 11.29
N GLY A 56 -7.11 7.23 10.58
CA GLY A 56 -6.16 8.32 10.80
C GLY A 56 -4.79 8.11 10.16
N LYS A 57 -4.56 6.99 9.48
CA LYS A 57 -3.33 6.71 8.74
C LYS A 57 -3.44 7.10 7.27
N ARG A 58 -2.34 7.56 6.72
CA ARG A 58 -2.18 7.91 5.30
C ARG A 58 -1.06 7.06 4.72
N ILE A 59 -1.41 6.10 3.91
CA ILE A 59 -0.51 5.07 3.37
C ILE A 59 -0.44 5.23 1.87
N LEU A 60 0.75 5.42 1.33
CA LEU A 60 0.96 5.36 -0.10
C LEU A 60 1.33 3.92 -0.47
N PHE A 61 0.56 3.30 -1.34
CA PHE A 61 0.80 1.96 -1.86
C PHE A 61 1.23 2.07 -3.32
N ASP A 62 2.47 1.68 -3.64
CA ASP A 62 3.16 1.83 -4.92
C ASP A 62 3.27 3.29 -5.43
N THR A 63 4.04 3.48 -6.51
CA THR A 63 4.40 4.81 -7.02
C THR A 63 4.38 4.94 -8.54
N GLY A 64 3.84 3.95 -9.25
CA GLY A 64 3.72 3.97 -10.71
C GLY A 64 5.03 3.81 -11.48
N ASN A 65 4.93 3.93 -12.79
CA ASN A 65 5.97 3.65 -13.78
C ASN A 65 6.84 4.87 -14.15
N ASN A 66 6.34 6.07 -13.95
CA ASN A 66 7.00 7.30 -14.35
C ASN A 66 6.90 8.37 -13.27
N ALA A 67 8.03 8.79 -12.73
CA ALA A 67 8.08 9.77 -11.64
C ALA A 67 7.41 11.11 -11.98
N ARG A 68 7.48 11.59 -13.24
CA ARG A 68 6.85 12.85 -13.65
C ARG A 68 5.34 12.73 -13.78
N ILE A 69 4.85 11.60 -14.30
CA ILE A 69 3.40 11.33 -14.36
C ILE A 69 2.85 11.16 -12.96
N PHE A 70 3.55 10.43 -12.09
CA PHE A 70 3.18 10.27 -10.69
C PHE A 70 3.13 11.63 -9.96
N GLU A 71 4.16 12.47 -10.12
CA GLU A 71 4.18 13.85 -9.60
C GLU A 71 2.99 14.66 -10.09
N HIS A 72 2.72 14.62 -11.41
CA HIS A 72 1.58 15.31 -12.00
C HIS A 72 0.26 14.85 -11.37
N ASN A 73 0.04 13.55 -11.30
CA ASN A 73 -1.19 12.97 -10.78
C ASN A 73 -1.39 13.27 -9.28
N VAL A 74 -0.34 13.17 -8.47
CA VAL A 74 -0.36 13.54 -7.04
C VAL A 74 -0.77 15.00 -6.87
N LYS A 75 -0.18 15.92 -7.63
CA LYS A 75 -0.51 17.35 -7.58
C LYS A 75 -1.92 17.63 -8.07
N ALA A 76 -2.34 17.03 -9.17
CA ALA A 76 -3.66 17.22 -9.75
C ALA A 76 -4.78 16.63 -8.86
N ALA A 77 -4.48 15.55 -8.13
CA ALA A 77 -5.37 14.98 -7.12
C ALA A 77 -5.37 15.74 -5.78
N GLY A 78 -4.53 16.76 -5.62
CA GLY A 78 -4.40 17.54 -4.38
C GLY A 78 -3.85 16.72 -3.21
N VAL A 79 -3.06 15.68 -3.47
CA VAL A 79 -2.50 14.80 -2.44
C VAL A 79 -1.22 15.40 -1.87
N ASP A 80 -1.17 15.56 -0.56
CA ASP A 80 0.01 15.99 0.17
C ASP A 80 0.83 14.78 0.64
N LEU A 81 1.99 14.56 0.01
CA LEU A 81 2.92 13.48 0.35
C LEU A 81 3.80 13.79 1.57
N GLN A 82 3.83 15.05 2.07
CA GLN A 82 4.57 15.38 3.29
C GLN A 82 3.93 14.73 4.52
N ASN A 83 2.61 14.55 4.47
CA ASN A 83 1.80 13.96 5.55
C ASN A 83 1.45 12.47 5.30
N ILE A 84 2.32 11.72 4.65
CA ILE A 84 2.22 10.27 4.53
C ILE A 84 2.88 9.63 5.75
N ASP A 85 2.19 8.69 6.42
CA ASP A 85 2.76 7.94 7.55
C ASP A 85 3.86 6.97 7.10
N PHE A 86 3.60 6.25 6.00
CA PHE A 86 4.55 5.35 5.36
C PHE A 86 4.14 5.01 3.92
N VAL A 87 5.11 4.46 3.21
CA VAL A 87 4.93 3.91 1.86
C VAL A 87 5.05 2.39 1.91
N ILE A 88 4.30 1.69 1.09
CA ILE A 88 4.50 0.26 0.81
C ILE A 88 4.80 0.14 -0.67
N ILE A 89 5.90 -0.49 -1.01
CA ILE A 89 6.20 -0.91 -2.37
C ILE A 89 5.89 -2.40 -2.47
N SER A 90 4.95 -2.73 -3.34
CA SER A 90 4.50 -4.12 -3.48
C SER A 90 5.63 -5.04 -3.94
N HIS A 91 6.35 -4.69 -5.01
CA HIS A 91 7.43 -5.49 -5.55
C HIS A 91 8.40 -4.65 -6.40
N ARG A 92 9.47 -5.27 -6.91
CA ARG A 92 10.59 -4.60 -7.57
C ARG A 92 10.37 -4.12 -9.01
N HIS A 93 9.23 -4.38 -9.64
CA HIS A 93 9.01 -3.92 -11.03
C HIS A 93 8.93 -2.40 -11.11
N ALA A 94 9.44 -1.86 -12.22
CA ALA A 94 9.61 -0.41 -12.40
C ALA A 94 8.28 0.34 -12.38
N ASP A 95 7.22 -0.28 -12.85
CA ASP A 95 5.87 0.26 -12.91
C ASP A 95 5.16 0.37 -11.54
N HIS A 96 5.86 -0.01 -10.46
CA HIS A 96 5.47 0.19 -9.06
C HIS A 96 6.45 1.07 -8.28
N THR A 97 7.71 1.18 -8.75
CA THR A 97 8.80 1.79 -7.97
C THR A 97 9.28 3.14 -8.50
N SER A 98 9.03 3.49 -9.77
CA SER A 98 9.68 4.63 -10.42
C SER A 98 9.36 5.99 -9.76
N GLY A 99 8.19 6.14 -9.15
CA GLY A 99 7.80 7.36 -8.44
C GLY A 99 8.47 7.56 -7.08
N ILE A 100 9.22 6.58 -6.54
CA ILE A 100 9.97 6.72 -5.28
C ILE A 100 10.87 7.97 -5.33
N THR A 101 11.47 8.25 -6.50
CA THR A 101 12.31 9.44 -6.69
C THR A 101 11.56 10.73 -6.34
N TYR A 102 10.30 10.86 -6.77
CA TYR A 102 9.48 12.03 -6.42
C TYR A 102 9.06 12.03 -4.95
N VAL A 103 8.66 10.87 -4.41
CA VAL A 103 8.33 10.73 -2.98
C VAL A 103 9.47 11.24 -2.11
N LEU A 104 10.70 10.82 -2.38
CA LEU A 104 11.88 11.22 -1.61
C LEU A 104 12.25 12.70 -1.78
N THR A 105 11.86 13.34 -2.89
CA THR A 105 12.01 14.78 -3.07
C THR A 105 11.10 15.56 -2.12
N VAL A 106 9.90 15.04 -1.86
CA VAL A 106 8.87 15.71 -1.03
C VAL A 106 8.98 15.30 0.44
N ASN A 107 9.24 14.02 0.70
CA ASN A 107 9.31 13.43 2.03
C ASN A 107 10.52 12.48 2.14
N PRO A 108 11.75 13.03 2.31
CA PRO A 108 13.00 12.25 2.22
C PRO A 108 13.22 11.25 3.36
N LYS A 109 12.41 11.30 4.40
CA LYS A 109 12.54 10.44 5.59
C LYS A 109 11.35 9.51 5.80
N VAL A 110 10.41 9.50 4.88
CA VAL A 110 9.25 8.61 4.99
C VAL A 110 9.71 7.14 5.05
N PRO A 111 9.19 6.34 6.00
CA PRO A 111 9.45 4.90 6.03
C PRO A 111 8.86 4.24 4.79
N ILE A 112 9.63 3.38 4.11
CA ILE A 112 9.20 2.66 2.92
C ILE A 112 9.32 1.16 3.18
N TYR A 113 8.20 0.48 3.38
CA TYR A 113 8.16 -0.97 3.49
C TYR A 113 8.34 -1.61 2.12
N VAL A 114 9.25 -2.57 2.03
CA VAL A 114 9.66 -3.21 0.78
C VAL A 114 9.77 -4.72 0.97
N PRO A 115 9.66 -5.54 -0.11
CA PRO A 115 9.96 -6.95 -0.01
C PRO A 115 11.41 -7.19 0.44
N ASP A 116 11.61 -8.14 1.34
CA ASP A 116 12.94 -8.60 1.74
C ASP A 116 13.56 -9.46 0.62
N GLU A 117 14.07 -8.77 -0.40
CA GLU A 117 14.74 -9.40 -1.53
C GLU A 117 16.27 -9.28 -1.41
N PRO A 118 17.01 -10.37 -1.65
CA PRO A 118 18.46 -10.41 -1.40
C PRO A 118 19.27 -9.53 -2.37
N TRP A 119 18.70 -9.06 -3.48
CA TRP A 119 19.43 -8.33 -4.51
C TRP A 119 18.71 -7.05 -4.95
N GLY A 120 19.41 -5.96 -5.00
CA GLY A 120 19.08 -4.89 -5.90
C GLY A 120 18.36 -3.69 -5.30
N LEU A 121 17.18 -3.37 -5.79
CA LEU A 121 16.53 -2.05 -5.69
C LEU A 121 16.43 -1.49 -4.27
N PHE A 122 16.26 -2.35 -3.27
CA PHE A 122 15.97 -1.93 -1.91
C PHE A 122 17.16 -2.08 -0.95
N ALA A 123 18.36 -2.31 -1.48
CA ALA A 123 19.59 -2.50 -0.69
C ALA A 123 19.49 -3.60 0.37
N CYS A 124 18.68 -4.63 0.12
CA CYS A 124 18.63 -5.79 0.98
C CYS A 124 19.93 -6.58 0.84
N GLY A 125 20.49 -7.00 1.97
CA GLY A 125 21.75 -7.71 2.01
C GLY A 125 21.63 -9.20 1.75
N VAL A 126 22.75 -9.83 1.37
CA VAL A 126 22.88 -11.27 1.16
C VAL A 126 23.90 -11.83 2.11
N LYS A 127 23.64 -12.98 2.72
CA LYS A 127 24.63 -13.68 3.53
C LYS A 127 25.84 -14.08 2.71
N ASN A 128 27.02 -14.02 3.30
CA ASN A 128 28.27 -14.32 2.61
C ASN A 128 28.50 -15.81 2.32
N ASP A 129 27.52 -16.66 2.55
CA ASP A 129 27.51 -18.08 2.18
C ASP A 129 26.88 -18.35 0.80
N PHE A 130 26.36 -17.31 0.12
CA PHE A 130 25.77 -17.43 -1.21
C PHE A 130 26.75 -17.85 -2.31
N TYR A 131 28.08 -17.72 -2.07
CA TYR A 131 29.12 -18.12 -2.99
C TYR A 131 30.05 -19.17 -2.37
N ARG A 132 30.61 -20.00 -3.23
CA ARG A 132 31.63 -20.98 -2.81
C ARG A 132 32.96 -20.29 -2.49
N LYS A 133 33.55 -20.63 -1.38
CA LYS A 133 34.87 -20.14 -0.92
C LYS A 133 35.93 -21.17 -1.24
N ASP A 134 37.11 -20.73 -1.66
CA ASP A 134 38.29 -21.57 -1.85
C ASP A 134 39.44 -21.02 -1.01
N PRO A 135 39.72 -21.63 0.15
CA PRO A 135 40.77 -21.20 1.07
C PRO A 135 42.19 -21.49 0.53
N SER A 136 42.35 -22.26 -0.54
CA SER A 136 43.65 -22.54 -1.17
C SER A 136 44.16 -21.35 -2.02
N LEU A 137 43.28 -20.43 -2.39
CA LEU A 137 43.65 -19.22 -3.13
C LEU A 137 44.43 -18.25 -2.23
N PRO A 138 45.43 -17.53 -2.75
CA PRO A 138 46.07 -16.43 -2.05
C PRO A 138 45.03 -15.34 -1.69
N SER A 139 45.28 -14.61 -0.61
CA SER A 139 44.32 -13.64 -0.05
C SER A 139 43.85 -12.59 -1.05
N GLU A 140 44.71 -12.13 -1.96
CA GLU A 140 44.43 -11.14 -3.00
C GLU A 140 43.50 -11.66 -4.09
N MET A 141 43.29 -12.98 -4.19
CA MET A 141 42.32 -13.61 -5.10
C MET A 141 41.02 -14.02 -4.41
N ARG A 142 40.92 -13.83 -3.12
CA ARG A 142 39.71 -14.15 -2.37
C ARG A 142 38.87 -12.90 -2.13
N TYR A 143 37.56 -13.02 -2.24
CA TYR A 143 36.66 -11.90 -1.94
C TYR A 143 36.92 -11.37 -0.54
N TYR A 144 37.07 -10.05 -0.40
CA TYR A 144 37.39 -9.36 0.86
C TYR A 144 38.67 -9.87 1.53
N GLY A 145 39.67 -10.34 0.75
CA GLY A 145 40.90 -10.91 1.31
C GLY A 145 40.68 -12.21 2.11
N GLY A 146 39.52 -12.85 1.94
CA GLY A 146 39.12 -14.04 2.68
C GLY A 146 38.29 -13.75 3.96
N HIS A 147 37.99 -12.47 4.23
CA HIS A 147 37.26 -12.03 5.43
C HIS A 147 36.02 -11.20 5.06
N PRO A 148 35.05 -11.77 4.33
CA PRO A 148 33.86 -11.04 3.94
C PRO A 148 33.00 -10.70 5.16
N PRO A 149 32.29 -9.55 5.14
CA PRO A 149 31.27 -9.26 6.13
C PRO A 149 30.19 -10.37 6.13
N GLU A 150 29.48 -10.52 7.23
CA GLU A 150 28.41 -11.55 7.34
C GLU A 150 27.33 -11.31 6.30
N ILE A 151 26.96 -10.03 6.09
CA ILE A 151 25.99 -9.58 5.09
C ILE A 151 26.71 -8.71 4.08
N LEU A 152 26.54 -9.02 2.79
CA LEU A 152 26.96 -8.19 1.68
C LEU A 152 25.78 -7.35 1.22
N GLU A 153 25.91 -6.04 1.34
CA GLU A 153 24.86 -5.12 0.90
C GLU A 153 24.93 -4.91 -0.61
N ALA A 154 23.77 -4.99 -1.27
CA ALA A 154 23.61 -4.58 -2.66
C ALA A 154 23.28 -3.09 -2.73
N GLY A 155 23.73 -2.42 -3.77
CA GLY A 155 23.40 -1.01 -3.99
C GLY A 155 21.93 -0.81 -4.32
N THR A 156 21.44 0.43 -4.12
CA THR A 156 20.08 0.84 -4.49
C THR A 156 20.11 2.12 -5.32
N PRO A 157 19.15 2.34 -6.27
CA PRO A 157 18.98 3.63 -6.94
C PRO A 157 18.62 4.78 -5.99
N TRP A 158 18.14 4.47 -4.78
CA TRP A 158 17.72 5.46 -3.77
C TRP A 158 18.50 5.31 -2.46
N PRO A 159 19.79 5.66 -2.42
CA PRO A 159 20.65 5.42 -1.26
C PRO A 159 20.25 6.23 -0.01
N GLY A 160 19.42 7.25 -0.17
CA GLY A 160 18.89 8.05 0.94
C GLY A 160 17.55 7.59 1.50
N ALA A 161 16.94 6.55 0.91
CA ALA A 161 15.64 6.04 1.32
C ALA A 161 15.75 5.26 2.65
N THR A 162 14.68 5.36 3.46
CA THR A 162 14.53 4.55 4.67
C THR A 162 13.72 3.31 4.34
N PHE A 163 14.37 2.29 3.76
CA PHE A 163 13.74 1.01 3.44
C PHE A 163 13.62 0.11 4.67
N ILE A 164 12.46 -0.53 4.82
CA ILE A 164 12.14 -1.50 5.88
C ILE A 164 11.74 -2.80 5.21
N PRO A 165 12.65 -3.79 5.14
CA PRO A 165 12.36 -5.08 4.52
C PRO A 165 11.31 -5.89 5.30
N VAL A 166 10.37 -6.50 4.56
CA VAL A 166 9.31 -7.35 5.12
C VAL A 166 9.36 -8.72 4.47
N SER A 167 9.57 -9.77 5.28
CA SER A 167 9.69 -11.17 4.83
C SER A 167 8.50 -12.06 5.23
N GLN A 168 7.62 -11.56 6.10
CA GLN A 168 6.46 -12.29 6.61
C GLN A 168 5.33 -11.33 6.96
N ARG A 169 4.13 -11.86 7.22
CA ARG A 169 3.01 -11.03 7.69
C ARG A 169 3.40 -10.21 8.91
N THR A 170 3.26 -8.89 8.81
CA THR A 170 3.69 -7.93 9.83
C THR A 170 2.57 -6.94 10.10
N GLU A 171 2.18 -6.76 11.37
CA GLU A 171 1.28 -5.69 11.78
C GLU A 171 2.09 -4.41 11.98
N VAL A 172 1.84 -3.39 11.15
CA VAL A 172 2.61 -2.13 11.11
C VAL A 172 1.92 -0.99 11.86
N ALA A 173 0.62 -1.14 12.09
CA ALA A 173 -0.20 -0.29 12.95
C ALA A 173 -1.42 -1.11 13.39
N PRO A 174 -2.15 -0.73 14.47
CA PRO A 174 -3.28 -1.49 14.95
C PRO A 174 -4.29 -1.82 13.84
N GLY A 175 -4.45 -3.13 13.54
CA GLY A 175 -5.32 -3.63 12.49
C GLY A 175 -4.83 -3.41 11.05
N ILE A 176 -3.61 -2.90 10.85
CA ILE A 176 -3.00 -2.67 9.52
C ILE A 176 -1.83 -3.63 9.34
N PHE A 177 -1.94 -4.55 8.39
CA PHE A 177 -0.99 -5.62 8.14
C PHE A 177 -0.38 -5.50 6.76
N ILE A 178 0.90 -5.85 6.66
CA ILE A 178 1.56 -6.13 5.39
C ILE A 178 1.67 -7.65 5.27
N LEU A 179 1.16 -8.21 4.19
CA LEU A 179 1.30 -9.61 3.81
C LEU A 179 2.51 -9.74 2.89
N SER A 180 3.25 -10.85 2.98
CA SER A 180 4.40 -11.13 2.10
C SER A 180 4.21 -12.48 1.44
N GLY A 181 4.28 -12.52 0.12
CA GLY A 181 4.19 -13.73 -0.69
C GLY A 181 5.33 -13.83 -1.69
N VAL A 182 5.53 -15.03 -2.22
CA VAL A 182 6.56 -15.32 -3.24
C VAL A 182 5.89 -15.84 -4.50
N SER A 183 6.26 -15.28 -5.64
CA SER A 183 5.78 -15.77 -6.94
C SER A 183 6.31 -17.19 -7.19
N THR A 184 5.41 -18.07 -7.61
CA THR A 184 5.74 -19.43 -8.04
C THR A 184 5.91 -19.56 -9.55
N SER A 185 5.81 -18.45 -10.30
CA SER A 185 5.95 -18.45 -11.76
C SER A 185 7.35 -18.90 -12.18
N PRO A 186 7.47 -19.88 -13.08
CA PRO A 186 8.77 -20.34 -13.59
C PRO A 186 9.54 -19.24 -14.33
N GLY A 187 10.86 -19.26 -14.26
CA GLY A 187 11.75 -18.46 -15.11
C GLY A 187 12.10 -17.07 -14.61
N THR A 188 11.61 -16.67 -13.44
CA THR A 188 12.03 -15.44 -12.76
C THR A 188 12.93 -15.76 -11.58
N LEU A 189 13.92 -14.88 -11.30
CA LEU A 189 14.46 -14.80 -9.95
C LEU A 189 13.28 -14.71 -8.99
N GLU A 190 13.39 -15.35 -7.84
CA GLU A 190 12.39 -15.27 -6.78
C GLU A 190 11.84 -13.83 -6.68
N LEU A 191 10.58 -13.67 -6.97
CA LEU A 191 9.88 -12.39 -6.90
C LEU A 191 9.00 -12.39 -5.67
N LYS A 192 9.37 -11.57 -4.70
CA LYS A 192 8.56 -11.34 -3.49
C LYS A 192 7.63 -10.16 -3.70
N GLU A 193 6.42 -10.27 -3.19
CA GLU A 193 5.42 -9.22 -3.30
C GLU A 193 4.71 -9.01 -1.97
N LEU A 194 4.50 -7.74 -1.62
CA LEU A 194 3.76 -7.29 -0.46
C LEU A 194 2.34 -6.88 -0.86
N SER A 195 1.39 -7.16 0.03
CA SER A 195 0.02 -6.66 -0.06
C SER A 195 -0.35 -5.96 1.25
N LEU A 196 -1.23 -4.97 1.18
CA LEU A 196 -1.75 -4.28 2.36
C LEU A 196 -3.11 -4.86 2.73
N ALA A 197 -3.26 -5.33 3.96
CA ALA A 197 -4.52 -5.83 4.51
C ALA A 197 -4.91 -5.01 5.75
N ILE A 198 -6.10 -4.43 5.74
CA ILE A 198 -6.64 -3.63 6.84
C ILE A 198 -7.85 -4.33 7.42
N LYS A 199 -7.81 -4.64 8.71
CA LYS A 199 -8.95 -5.21 9.44
C LYS A 199 -9.98 -4.12 9.73
N GLY A 200 -11.02 -4.09 8.95
CA GLY A 200 -12.15 -3.19 9.11
C GLY A 200 -13.33 -3.83 9.87
N PRO A 201 -14.37 -3.05 10.21
CA PRO A 201 -15.57 -3.56 10.90
C PRO A 201 -16.45 -4.47 10.02
N GLN A 202 -16.26 -4.40 8.69
CA GLN A 202 -16.98 -5.22 7.70
C GLN A 202 -16.07 -6.25 7.02
N GLY A 203 -14.95 -6.62 7.64
CA GLY A 203 -13.95 -7.53 7.07
C GLY A 203 -12.70 -6.83 6.55
N VAL A 204 -11.82 -7.59 5.92
CA VAL A 204 -10.54 -7.11 5.42
C VAL A 204 -10.72 -6.21 4.19
N ILE A 205 -10.07 -5.07 4.19
CA ILE A 205 -9.81 -4.24 3.01
C ILE A 205 -8.42 -4.64 2.51
N LEU A 206 -8.34 -5.14 1.28
CA LEU A 206 -7.12 -5.69 0.70
C LEU A 206 -6.67 -4.87 -0.51
N ILE A 207 -5.40 -4.44 -0.51
CA ILE A 207 -4.79 -3.75 -1.64
C ILE A 207 -3.58 -4.58 -2.11
N VAL A 208 -3.55 -4.91 -3.39
CA VAL A 208 -2.51 -5.70 -4.03
C VAL A 208 -1.84 -4.90 -5.16
N GLY A 209 -0.57 -5.21 -5.47
CA GLY A 209 0.14 -4.63 -6.61
C GLY A 209 -0.21 -5.35 -7.90
N CYS A 210 0.45 -6.46 -8.15
CA CYS A 210 0.21 -7.35 -9.30
C CYS A 210 -0.36 -8.72 -8.94
N SER A 211 -0.27 -9.14 -7.71
CA SER A 211 -0.64 -10.50 -7.26
C SER A 211 0.23 -11.61 -7.88
N HIS A 212 1.54 -11.37 -8.04
CA HIS A 212 2.47 -12.39 -8.56
C HIS A 212 2.51 -13.70 -7.75
N PRO A 213 2.31 -13.70 -6.42
CA PRO A 213 2.15 -14.94 -5.66
C PRO A 213 0.88 -15.71 -5.97
N GLY A 214 -0.03 -15.12 -6.75
CA GLY A 214 -1.39 -15.61 -6.99
C GLY A 214 -2.40 -14.98 -6.03
N VAL A 215 -3.49 -14.42 -6.59
CA VAL A 215 -4.53 -13.76 -5.79
C VAL A 215 -5.17 -14.69 -4.76
N GLU A 216 -5.31 -15.98 -5.09
CA GLU A 216 -5.86 -16.99 -4.17
C GLU A 216 -4.97 -17.16 -2.94
N HIS A 217 -3.64 -17.20 -3.12
CA HIS A 217 -2.68 -17.25 -2.01
C HIS A 217 -2.77 -16.01 -1.11
N ILE A 218 -2.85 -14.82 -1.72
CA ILE A 218 -2.96 -13.56 -0.97
C ILE A 218 -4.27 -13.52 -0.17
N LEU A 219 -5.37 -13.96 -0.76
CA LEU A 219 -6.66 -14.04 -0.08
C LEU A 219 -6.63 -15.05 1.08
N GLN A 220 -5.97 -16.20 0.90
CA GLN A 220 -5.78 -17.18 1.98
C GLN A 220 -5.04 -16.56 3.17
N GLU A 221 -3.98 -15.80 2.94
CA GLU A 221 -3.26 -15.07 3.98
C GLU A 221 -4.14 -13.98 4.65
N ALA A 222 -4.94 -13.28 3.85
CA ALA A 222 -5.85 -12.25 4.37
C ALA A 222 -6.97 -12.85 5.23
N THR A 223 -7.52 -14.02 4.88
CA THR A 223 -8.55 -14.71 5.68
C THR A 223 -8.06 -15.17 7.06
N ALA A 224 -6.74 -15.28 7.26
CA ALA A 224 -6.17 -15.52 8.57
C ALA A 224 -6.23 -14.29 9.52
N ILE A 225 -6.49 -13.08 8.98
CA ILE A 225 -6.72 -11.85 9.76
C ILE A 225 -8.20 -11.72 10.11
N ASP A 226 -9.05 -11.91 9.11
CA ASP A 226 -10.50 -11.95 9.25
C ASP A 226 -11.08 -12.84 8.13
N PRO A 227 -11.96 -13.80 8.40
CA PRO A 227 -12.49 -14.71 7.39
C PRO A 227 -13.34 -14.00 6.34
N HIS A 228 -13.77 -12.78 6.58
CA HIS A 228 -14.54 -11.96 5.64
C HIS A 228 -13.66 -10.95 4.93
N ILE A 229 -13.67 -10.96 3.59
CA ILE A 229 -12.95 -9.98 2.75
C ILE A 229 -13.98 -9.00 2.19
N ASN A 230 -13.94 -7.75 2.67
CA ASN A 230 -14.90 -6.73 2.26
C ASN A 230 -14.64 -6.20 0.85
N ILE A 231 -13.37 -5.87 0.53
CA ILE A 231 -13.02 -5.34 -0.78
C ILE A 231 -11.57 -5.63 -1.15
N LEU A 232 -11.33 -5.93 -2.43
CA LEU A 232 -10.01 -6.12 -3.03
C LEU A 232 -9.75 -5.04 -4.07
N PHE A 233 -8.64 -4.32 -3.96
CA PHE A 233 -8.13 -3.35 -4.94
C PHE A 233 -6.85 -3.83 -5.59
N GLY A 234 -6.62 -3.44 -6.85
CA GLY A 234 -5.34 -3.60 -7.56
C GLY A 234 -5.30 -4.67 -8.63
N GLY A 235 -4.10 -5.07 -9.03
CA GLY A 235 -3.84 -5.95 -10.16
C GLY A 235 -3.93 -7.44 -9.81
N LEU A 236 -4.55 -8.24 -10.68
CA LEU A 236 -4.71 -9.68 -10.49
C LEU A 236 -3.80 -10.53 -11.40
N HIS A 237 -2.97 -9.87 -12.21
CA HIS A 237 -2.00 -10.46 -13.14
C HIS A 237 -2.60 -11.51 -14.12
N GLN A 238 -3.80 -11.25 -14.61
CA GLN A 238 -4.52 -12.13 -15.54
C GLN A 238 -4.36 -11.72 -17.02
N ILE A 239 -3.60 -10.64 -17.28
CA ILE A 239 -3.49 -10.00 -18.60
C ILE A 239 -3.09 -10.94 -19.75
N GLN A 240 -2.37 -12.03 -19.48
CA GLN A 240 -1.92 -13.00 -20.47
C GLN A 240 -2.54 -14.40 -20.26
N LYS A 241 -3.50 -14.52 -19.36
CA LYS A 241 -4.12 -15.81 -19.05
C LYS A 241 -5.21 -16.15 -20.06
N PRO A 242 -5.42 -17.45 -20.34
CA PRO A 242 -6.51 -17.87 -21.22
C PRO A 242 -7.87 -17.63 -20.56
N ASP A 243 -8.92 -17.49 -21.38
CA ASP A 243 -10.28 -17.20 -20.92
C ASP A 243 -10.78 -18.19 -19.85
N THR A 244 -10.37 -19.47 -19.94
CA THR A 244 -10.71 -20.49 -18.94
C THR A 244 -10.17 -20.16 -17.55
N GLU A 245 -8.99 -19.56 -17.46
CA GLU A 245 -8.38 -19.14 -16.19
C GLU A 245 -9.03 -17.85 -15.68
N VAL A 246 -9.30 -16.91 -16.58
CA VAL A 246 -10.04 -15.68 -16.30
C VAL A 246 -11.39 -15.99 -15.67
N GLU A 247 -12.19 -16.87 -16.30
CA GLU A 247 -13.49 -17.30 -15.75
C GLU A 247 -13.36 -18.04 -14.42
N ARG A 248 -12.32 -18.88 -14.29
CA ARG A 248 -12.06 -19.62 -13.05
C ARG A 248 -11.77 -18.66 -11.89
N ILE A 249 -10.88 -17.68 -12.09
CA ILE A 249 -10.51 -16.72 -11.05
C ILE A 249 -11.73 -15.89 -10.63
N ALA A 250 -12.49 -15.35 -11.58
CA ALA A 250 -13.69 -14.57 -11.26
C ALA A 250 -14.69 -15.38 -10.40
N ALA A 251 -14.91 -16.66 -10.75
CA ALA A 251 -15.77 -17.54 -9.98
C ALA A 251 -15.19 -17.86 -8.58
N VAL A 252 -13.90 -18.15 -8.48
CA VAL A 252 -13.23 -18.45 -7.21
C VAL A 252 -13.30 -17.29 -6.24
N LEU A 253 -13.06 -16.07 -6.70
CA LEU A 253 -13.16 -14.86 -5.88
C LEU A 253 -14.56 -14.71 -5.28
N ARG A 254 -15.59 -14.95 -6.07
CA ARG A 254 -16.98 -14.82 -5.65
C ARG A 254 -17.45 -16.00 -4.80
N ASP A 255 -17.21 -17.24 -5.27
CA ASP A 255 -17.89 -18.42 -4.75
C ASP A 255 -17.10 -19.10 -3.63
N GLN A 256 -15.77 -19.12 -3.71
CA GLN A 256 -14.91 -19.75 -2.71
C GLN A 256 -14.54 -18.76 -1.61
N TYR A 257 -13.97 -17.59 -1.97
CA TYR A 257 -13.54 -16.60 -0.98
C TYR A 257 -14.67 -15.69 -0.49
N LYS A 258 -15.84 -15.74 -1.11
CA LYS A 258 -16.99 -14.88 -0.75
C LYS A 258 -16.61 -13.40 -0.69
N LEU A 259 -15.68 -12.99 -1.59
CA LEU A 259 -15.27 -11.61 -1.70
C LEU A 259 -16.52 -10.73 -1.93
N GLU A 260 -16.74 -9.74 -1.07
CA GLU A 260 -17.95 -8.93 -1.13
C GLU A 260 -17.90 -7.95 -2.30
N ARG A 261 -16.79 -7.20 -2.44
CA ARG A 261 -16.61 -6.22 -3.52
C ARG A 261 -15.24 -6.39 -4.16
N VAL A 262 -15.16 -6.12 -5.47
CA VAL A 262 -13.91 -6.13 -6.21
C VAL A 262 -13.71 -4.82 -6.97
N ALA A 263 -12.52 -4.23 -6.82
CA ALA A 263 -12.09 -2.98 -7.45
C ALA A 263 -10.78 -3.23 -8.24
N PRO A 264 -10.83 -4.02 -9.34
CA PRO A 264 -9.65 -4.44 -10.06
C PRO A 264 -9.01 -3.28 -10.82
N GLY A 265 -7.68 -3.33 -10.95
CA GLY A 265 -6.87 -2.32 -11.65
C GLY A 265 -5.70 -2.93 -12.39
N HIS A 266 -4.87 -2.08 -12.96
CA HIS A 266 -3.54 -2.34 -13.50
C HIS A 266 -3.46 -3.58 -14.42
N CYS A 267 -2.65 -4.59 -14.02
CA CYS A 267 -2.37 -5.82 -14.79
C CYS A 267 -3.47 -6.88 -14.73
N THR A 268 -4.68 -6.55 -14.27
CA THR A 268 -5.81 -7.48 -14.25
C THR A 268 -6.17 -7.98 -15.66
N GLY A 269 -6.15 -7.09 -16.65
CA GLY A 269 -6.50 -7.42 -18.05
C GLY A 269 -7.98 -7.22 -18.38
N GLU A 270 -8.25 -6.74 -19.60
CA GLU A 270 -9.61 -6.41 -20.05
C GLU A 270 -10.60 -7.61 -20.02
N PRO A 271 -10.20 -8.84 -20.40
CA PRO A 271 -11.07 -10.00 -20.25
C PRO A 271 -11.48 -10.27 -18.79
N GLU A 272 -10.55 -10.14 -17.85
CA GLU A 272 -10.85 -10.32 -16.42
C GLU A 272 -11.74 -9.20 -15.89
N PHE A 273 -11.55 -7.94 -16.30
CA PHE A 273 -12.48 -6.84 -15.96
C PHE A 273 -13.91 -7.18 -16.39
N ALA A 274 -14.09 -7.74 -17.60
CA ALA A 274 -15.39 -8.13 -18.10
C ALA A 274 -16.00 -9.29 -17.30
N ALA A 275 -15.20 -10.31 -16.97
CA ALA A 275 -15.62 -11.46 -16.18
C ALA A 275 -16.03 -11.04 -14.76
N LEU A 276 -15.19 -10.26 -14.09
CA LEU A 276 -15.47 -9.74 -12.75
C LEU A 276 -16.72 -8.85 -12.72
N LYS A 277 -16.88 -7.97 -13.71
CA LYS A 277 -18.08 -7.14 -13.81
C LYS A 277 -19.35 -7.96 -13.97
N ARG A 278 -19.30 -9.05 -14.76
CA ARG A 278 -20.43 -9.97 -14.94
C ARG A 278 -20.73 -10.75 -13.65
N VAL A 279 -19.69 -11.27 -12.96
CA VAL A 279 -19.82 -12.12 -11.78
C VAL A 279 -20.24 -11.34 -10.55
N PHE A 280 -19.68 -10.14 -10.36
CA PHE A 280 -19.91 -9.32 -9.18
C PHE A 280 -21.08 -8.32 -9.33
N GLY A 281 -21.50 -7.99 -10.56
CA GLY A 281 -22.62 -7.08 -10.77
C GLY A 281 -22.43 -5.73 -10.05
N ASP A 282 -23.36 -5.38 -9.17
CA ASP A 282 -23.32 -4.13 -8.38
C ASP A 282 -22.18 -4.09 -7.34
N HIS A 283 -21.57 -5.24 -7.04
CA HIS A 283 -20.41 -5.35 -6.18
C HIS A 283 -19.06 -5.12 -6.91
N TYR A 284 -19.10 -4.94 -8.24
CA TYR A 284 -17.94 -4.48 -9.00
C TYR A 284 -17.76 -2.97 -8.83
N VAL A 285 -16.61 -2.56 -8.31
CA VAL A 285 -16.27 -1.16 -8.06
C VAL A 285 -15.31 -0.67 -9.14
N TYR A 286 -15.67 0.38 -9.85
CA TYR A 286 -14.76 1.03 -10.80
C TYR A 286 -13.66 1.78 -10.05
N ALA A 287 -12.38 1.45 -10.34
CA ALA A 287 -11.22 1.98 -9.64
C ALA A 287 -10.08 2.41 -10.59
N GLY A 288 -10.39 3.09 -11.70
CA GLY A 288 -9.37 3.71 -12.57
C GLY A 288 -8.73 4.95 -11.97
N VAL A 289 -7.65 5.48 -12.59
CA VAL A 289 -6.94 6.67 -12.10
C VAL A 289 -7.91 7.84 -11.85
N GLY A 290 -7.79 8.47 -10.68
CA GLY A 290 -8.67 9.53 -10.20
C GLY A 290 -9.93 9.05 -9.47
N SER A 291 -10.17 7.73 -9.38
CA SER A 291 -11.27 7.21 -8.56
C SER A 291 -10.96 7.39 -7.07
N VAL A 292 -12.01 7.77 -6.34
CA VAL A 292 -12.02 7.80 -4.87
C VAL A 292 -13.11 6.84 -4.42
N VAL A 293 -12.74 5.86 -3.61
CA VAL A 293 -13.65 4.81 -3.11
C VAL A 293 -13.69 4.90 -1.59
N ASP A 294 -14.85 5.24 -1.05
CA ASP A 294 -15.05 5.30 0.39
C ASP A 294 -15.02 3.89 1.02
N LEU A 295 -14.41 3.82 2.18
CA LEU A 295 -14.28 2.61 2.97
C LEU A 295 -15.19 2.67 4.21
N PRO A 296 -15.57 1.50 4.80
CA PRO A 296 -16.27 1.46 6.06
C PRO A 296 -15.51 2.23 7.15
N ALA A 297 -16.23 2.96 8.00
CA ALA A 297 -15.62 3.72 9.08
C ALA A 297 -14.78 2.81 9.99
N ALA A 298 -13.56 3.24 10.34
CA ALA A 298 -12.77 2.55 11.33
C ALA A 298 -13.54 2.48 12.68
N THR A 299 -13.51 1.34 13.34
CA THR A 299 -14.06 1.26 14.71
C THR A 299 -13.27 2.21 15.61
N SER A 300 -13.89 3.29 16.08
CA SER A 300 -13.28 4.13 17.10
C SER A 300 -12.94 3.25 18.31
N ALA A 301 -11.68 3.22 18.73
CA ALA A 301 -11.33 2.68 20.03
C ALA A 301 -12.13 3.49 21.07
N ARG A 302 -13.25 2.93 21.56
CA ARG A 302 -13.93 3.50 22.71
C ARG A 302 -12.90 3.53 23.82
N THR A 303 -12.43 4.71 24.17
CA THR A 303 -11.78 4.95 25.46
C THR A 303 -12.76 4.44 26.51
N ALA A 304 -12.45 3.29 27.09
CA ALA A 304 -13.14 2.81 28.26
C ALA A 304 -12.87 3.86 29.35
N SER A 305 -13.78 4.81 29.51
CA SER A 305 -13.83 5.66 30.68
C SER A 305 -14.06 4.71 31.85
N ARG A 306 -13.00 4.40 32.61
CA ARG A 306 -13.14 3.88 33.94
C ARG A 306 -13.89 4.96 34.71
N GLY A 307 -15.16 4.72 34.97
CA GLY A 307 -15.92 5.48 35.94
C GLY A 307 -15.35 5.27 37.36
N PRO A 308 -15.61 6.18 38.24
CA PRO A 308 -15.01 6.29 39.55
C PRO A 308 -15.32 5.11 40.51
#